data_2b4c8f254e5bc9d1ff5694c1a6fcfd51
#
_entry.id   2b4c8f254e5bc9d1ff5694c1a6fcfd51
#
_cell.length_a   1.000
_cell.length_b   1.000
_cell.length_c   1.000
_cell.angle_alpha   90.00
_cell.angle_beta   90.00
_cell.angle_gamma   90.00
#
_symmetry.space_group_name_H-M   'P 1'
#
loop_
_entity.id
_entity.type
_entity.pdbx_description
1 polymer ?
#
loop_
_entity_poly.entity_id
_entity_poly.type
_entity_poly.pdbx_seq_one_letter_code
_entity_poly.pdbx_strand_id
1 'polypeptide(L)'
;MKSLNDVNKGNDVKNQPVEEMNTKPEKIDFSKVKVELLFEEFVDFDTFSKSDFRAVKVKDCVAVPKSKKLLQFTLDDGTGTDRTILSGIHAYYEPEQIIGKTCIAITNLPPRKMMGIDSCGMLISAVHKEGEEEKLHLLMVDDHIPAGAKLY
;
A
#
# COMPACT_ATOMS: atom_id res chain seq x y z
N MET A 1 -32.73 -4.11 -11.81
CA MET A 1 -32.39 -4.11 -12.37
C MET A 1 -32.23 -3.70 -12.45
N LYS A 2 -32.10 -3.97 -12.38
CA LYS A 2 -31.65 -3.73 -12.63
C LYS A 2 -31.40 -3.38 -12.44
N SER A 3 -31.39 -3.09 -12.07
CA SER A 3 -30.93 -2.90 -12.39
C SER A 3 -30.62 -2.41 -12.13
N LEU A 4 -30.68 -2.38 -11.88
CA LEU A 4 -30.20 -2.08 -12.12
C LEU A 4 -30.09 -1.39 -12.13
N ASN A 5 -30.28 -1.19 -12.12
CA ASN A 5 -30.14 -0.70 -12.63
C ASN A 5 -30.06 -0.05 -12.19
N ASP A 6 -30.23 -0.23 -12.06
CA ASP A 6 -29.97 0.13 -12.21
C ASP A 6 -29.75 0.73 -11.57
N VAL A 7 -30.02 0.88 -11.45
CA VAL A 7 -29.52 1.20 -11.50
C VAL A 7 -29.26 1.88 -11.26
N ASN A 8 -29.30 2.13 -11.11
CA ASN A 8 -28.82 2.48 -11.49
C ASN A 8 -28.62 3.14 -11.33
N LYS A 9 -28.80 3.41 -11.09
CA LYS A 9 -28.33 3.85 -11.53
C LYS A 9 -27.84 4.57 -10.94
N GLY A 10 -27.76 4.29 -10.80
CA GLY A 10 -26.94 4.55 -10.97
C GLY A 10 -26.50 5.04 -10.41
N ASN A 11 -26.25 5.14 -10.35
CA ASN A 11 -25.51 5.18 -10.49
C ASN A 11 -24.95 5.58 -10.22
N ASP A 12 -24.76 5.78 -9.99
CA ASP A 12 -23.99 5.78 -10.31
C ASP A 12 -23.25 6.14 -9.96
N VAL A 13 -22.97 6.12 -9.82
CA VAL A 13 -22.08 6.02 -10.04
C VAL A 13 -21.37 6.42 -9.82
N LYS A 14 -21.00 6.47 -9.63
CA LYS A 14 -20.21 6.43 -9.98
C LYS A 14 -19.48 6.72 -9.94
N ASN A 15 -19.21 6.60 -9.93
CA ASN A 15 -18.35 6.45 -10.44
C ASN A 15 -17.79 6.71 -10.76
N GLN A 16 -17.58 6.76 -10.59
CA GLN A 16 -17.03 6.53 -11.40
C GLN A 16 -16.40 6.52 -11.62
N PRO A 17 -16.10 6.36 -11.46
CA PRO A 17 -15.48 5.93 -12.07
C PRO A 17 -15.25 5.22 -12.05
N VAL A 18 -15.38 4.53 -11.76
CA VAL A 18 -15.21 3.73 -12.24
C VAL A 18 -15.62 3.50 -13.02
N GLU A 19 -15.83 3.43 -13.39
CA GLU A 19 -16.07 3.21 -14.44
C GLU A 19 -15.71 3.26 -15.05
N GLU A 20 -15.26 3.54 -15.14
CA GLU A 20 -14.81 3.34 -15.96
C GLU A 20 -14.18 2.56 -15.91
N MET A 21 -13.99 2.36 -15.40
CA MET A 21 -13.33 1.42 -15.59
C MET A 21 -13.65 0.51 -16.42
N ASN A 22 -13.69 0.23 -16.77
CA ASN A 22 -13.86 -0.46 -17.56
C ASN A 22 -14.27 -1.14 -18.33
N THR A 23 -14.36 -1.05 -18.52
CA THR A 23 -14.92 -1.91 -19.54
C THR A 23 -13.89 -2.60 -20.40
N LYS A 24 -12.95 -1.86 -20.90
CA LYS A 24 -11.83 -2.47 -21.62
C LYS A 24 -10.58 -2.35 -20.75
N PRO A 25 -10.02 -3.46 -20.32
CA PRO A 25 -8.77 -3.38 -19.60
C PRO A 25 -7.68 -2.79 -20.50
N GLU A 26 -6.84 -1.99 -19.93
CA GLU A 26 -5.68 -1.46 -20.62
C GLU A 26 -4.75 -2.59 -21.00
N LYS A 27 -4.24 -2.55 -22.22
CA LYS A 27 -3.23 -3.51 -22.62
C LYS A 27 -1.89 -3.05 -22.09
N ILE A 28 -1.36 -3.81 -21.17
CA ILE A 28 -0.07 -3.51 -20.56
C ILE A 28 0.95 -4.51 -21.07
N ASP A 29 2.08 -4.01 -21.53
CA ASP A 29 3.14 -4.85 -22.07
C ASP A 29 4.09 -5.24 -20.94
N PHE A 30 4.10 -6.52 -20.58
CA PHE A 30 4.98 -7.05 -19.55
C PHE A 30 6.20 -7.78 -20.13
N SER A 31 6.48 -7.63 -21.42
CA SER A 31 7.53 -8.43 -22.08
C SER A 31 8.92 -8.15 -21.53
N LYS A 32 9.16 -6.95 -20.98
CA LYS A 32 10.46 -6.58 -20.42
C LYS A 32 10.49 -6.61 -18.89
N VAL A 33 9.40 -7.09 -18.28
CA VAL A 33 9.28 -7.14 -16.82
C VAL A 33 10.01 -8.36 -16.30
N LYS A 34 10.77 -8.15 -15.21
CA LYS A 34 11.41 -9.23 -14.47
C LYS A 34 10.95 -9.15 -13.02
N VAL A 35 10.60 -10.30 -12.46
CA VAL A 35 10.21 -10.40 -11.05
C VAL A 35 11.15 -11.38 -10.36
N GLU A 36 11.26 -11.23 -9.04
CA GLU A 36 12.05 -12.18 -8.26
C GLU A 36 11.39 -13.54 -8.29
N LEU A 37 12.23 -14.58 -8.31
CA LEU A 37 11.74 -15.95 -8.30
C LEU A 37 11.09 -16.27 -6.95
N LEU A 38 10.12 -17.15 -7.00
CA LEU A 38 9.49 -17.62 -5.77
C LEU A 38 10.52 -18.35 -4.91
N PHE A 39 10.37 -18.25 -3.60
CA PHE A 39 11.17 -19.04 -2.68
C PHE A 39 10.82 -20.52 -2.84
N GLU A 40 11.84 -21.37 -2.77
CA GLU A 40 11.63 -22.82 -2.85
C GLU A 40 11.28 -23.41 -1.48
N GLU A 41 11.77 -22.78 -0.41
CA GLU A 41 11.49 -23.24 0.93
C GLU A 41 10.14 -22.71 1.41
N PHE A 42 9.44 -23.53 2.18
CA PHE A 42 8.15 -23.14 2.75
C PHE A 42 8.36 -22.49 4.11
N VAL A 43 7.53 -21.49 4.41
CA VAL A 43 7.38 -21.02 5.78
C VAL A 43 6.17 -21.74 6.36
N ASP A 44 6.31 -22.30 7.58
CA ASP A 44 5.19 -22.99 8.20
C ASP A 44 4.11 -21.99 8.63
N PHE A 45 2.87 -22.48 8.68
CA PHE A 45 1.73 -21.60 8.96
C PHE A 45 1.83 -20.95 10.34
N ASP A 46 2.30 -21.69 11.34
CA ASP A 46 2.41 -21.14 12.69
C ASP A 46 3.37 -19.93 12.73
N THR A 47 4.49 -20.04 12.02
CA THR A 47 5.45 -18.94 11.93
C THR A 47 4.84 -17.76 11.19
N PHE A 48 4.21 -18.02 10.05
CA PHE A 48 3.59 -16.96 9.25
C PHE A 48 2.49 -16.26 10.03
N SER A 49 1.69 -17.02 10.78
CA SER A 49 0.54 -16.46 11.49
C SER A 49 0.92 -15.53 12.63
N LYS A 50 2.20 -15.49 13.00
CA LYS A 50 2.69 -14.51 13.98
C LYS A 50 2.84 -13.11 13.39
N SER A 51 2.79 -12.98 12.07
CA SER A 51 2.88 -11.68 11.41
C SER A 51 1.52 -10.99 11.46
N ASP A 52 1.50 -9.74 11.88
CA ASP A 52 0.25 -9.00 12.05
C ASP A 52 0.16 -7.94 10.96
N PHE A 53 -0.59 -8.25 9.91
CA PHE A 53 -0.83 -7.33 8.79
C PHE A 53 -2.13 -6.59 9.00
N ARG A 54 -2.10 -5.27 8.88
CA ARG A 54 -3.27 -4.41 9.06
C ARG A 54 -3.41 -3.42 7.93
N ALA A 55 -4.66 -3.06 7.63
CA ALA A 55 -4.93 -1.90 6.80
C ALA A 55 -4.67 -0.65 7.65
N VAL A 56 -4.00 0.33 7.06
CA VAL A 56 -3.65 1.58 7.74
C VAL A 56 -4.01 2.75 6.85
N LYS A 57 -4.50 3.84 7.45
CA LYS A 57 -4.83 5.06 6.72
C LYS A 57 -3.69 6.05 6.84
N VAL A 58 -3.28 6.63 5.72
CA VAL A 58 -2.19 7.62 5.73
C VAL A 58 -2.79 8.98 6.10
N LYS A 59 -2.54 9.39 7.34
CA LYS A 59 -3.00 10.69 7.84
C LYS A 59 -2.10 11.80 7.34
N ASP A 60 -0.80 11.53 7.27
CA ASP A 60 0.17 12.51 6.82
C ASP A 60 1.39 11.78 6.26
N CYS A 61 2.14 12.47 5.43
CA CYS A 61 3.36 11.94 4.83
C CYS A 61 4.27 13.10 4.51
N VAL A 62 5.50 13.05 4.98
CA VAL A 62 6.45 14.14 4.76
C VAL A 62 7.81 13.54 4.38
N ALA A 63 8.56 14.29 3.59
CA ALA A 63 9.93 13.92 3.29
C ALA A 63 10.79 14.11 4.54
N VAL A 64 11.68 13.16 4.81
CA VAL A 64 12.57 13.25 5.96
C VAL A 64 13.73 14.18 5.60
N PRO A 65 13.95 15.26 6.37
CA PRO A 65 15.09 16.13 6.12
C PRO A 65 16.38 15.32 6.19
N LYS A 66 17.35 15.66 5.39
CA LYS A 66 18.65 15.00 5.31
C LYS A 66 18.60 13.61 4.71
N SER A 67 17.47 13.17 4.20
CA SER A 67 17.35 11.91 3.47
C SER A 67 16.68 12.15 2.14
N LYS A 68 17.28 11.64 1.07
CA LYS A 68 16.69 11.74 -0.27
C LYS A 68 15.72 10.59 -0.54
N LYS A 69 15.73 9.55 0.30
CA LYS A 69 15.01 8.32 0.05
C LYS A 69 13.81 8.12 0.95
N LEU A 70 13.81 8.71 2.14
CA LEU A 70 12.83 8.37 3.17
C LEU A 70 11.64 9.30 3.15
N LEU A 71 10.46 8.70 3.21
CA LEU A 71 9.22 9.37 3.57
C LEU A 71 8.82 8.91 4.95
N GLN A 72 8.32 9.85 5.75
CA GLN A 72 7.82 9.55 7.08
C GLN A 72 6.30 9.59 7.04
N PHE A 73 5.69 8.46 7.41
CA PHE A 73 4.25 8.29 7.40
C PHE A 73 3.70 8.40 8.81
N THR A 74 2.60 9.14 8.95
CA THR A 74 1.77 9.14 10.15
C THR A 74 0.50 8.39 9.80
N LEU A 75 0.28 7.28 10.49
CA LEU A 75 -0.73 6.30 10.10
C LEU A 75 -1.76 6.10 11.19
N ASP A 76 -3.02 5.98 10.77
CA ASP A 76 -4.09 5.51 11.64
C ASP A 76 -4.15 3.99 11.48
N ASP A 77 -3.82 3.28 12.56
CA ASP A 77 -3.82 1.82 12.57
C ASP A 77 -5.00 1.24 13.35
N GLY A 78 -5.97 2.08 13.67
CA GLY A 78 -7.17 1.65 14.38
C GLY A 78 -7.05 1.62 15.90
N THR A 79 -5.87 1.91 16.45
CA THR A 79 -5.66 1.84 17.90
C THR A 79 -5.99 3.14 18.63
N GLY A 80 -6.18 4.23 17.89
CA GLY A 80 -6.38 5.55 18.49
C GLY A 80 -5.09 6.31 18.75
N THR A 81 -3.94 5.67 18.54
CA THR A 81 -2.62 6.30 18.66
C THR A 81 -1.96 6.25 17.28
N ASP A 82 -1.44 7.39 16.84
CA ASP A 82 -0.79 7.44 15.53
C ASP A 82 0.45 6.56 15.51
N ARG A 83 0.63 5.86 14.40
CA ARG A 83 1.81 5.02 14.16
C ARG A 83 2.73 5.72 13.17
N THR A 84 4.03 5.70 13.45
CA THR A 84 5.03 6.26 12.55
C THR A 84 5.77 5.13 11.85
N ILE A 85 5.81 5.19 10.53
CA ILE A 85 6.60 4.28 9.72
C ILE A 85 7.42 5.12 8.73
N LEU A 86 8.70 4.78 8.59
CA LEU A 86 9.55 5.38 7.57
C LEU A 86 9.75 4.37 6.45
N SER A 87 9.70 4.85 5.21
CA SER A 87 9.86 3.98 4.05
C SER A 87 10.71 4.67 3.00
N GLY A 88 11.59 3.90 2.39
CA GLY A 88 12.53 4.42 1.39
C GLY A 88 11.94 4.52 0.00
N ILE A 89 10.77 5.12 -0.14
CA ILE A 89 10.04 5.15 -1.41
C ILE A 89 9.90 6.53 -2.02
N HIS A 90 10.64 7.53 -1.52
CA HIS A 90 10.52 8.89 -2.02
C HIS A 90 10.89 9.02 -3.49
N ALA A 91 11.75 8.12 -3.99
CA ALA A 91 12.10 8.14 -5.42
C ALA A 91 10.91 7.80 -6.32
N TYR A 92 9.88 7.16 -5.76
CA TYR A 92 8.73 6.66 -6.53
C TYR A 92 7.46 7.46 -6.29
N TYR A 93 7.34 8.15 -5.15
CA TYR A 93 6.11 8.85 -4.76
C TYR A 93 6.41 10.17 -4.09
N GLU A 94 5.58 11.16 -4.40
CA GLU A 94 5.53 12.39 -3.61
C GLU A 94 4.45 12.25 -2.53
N PRO A 95 4.63 12.92 -1.38
CA PRO A 95 3.64 12.79 -0.28
C PRO A 95 2.20 13.02 -0.71
N GLU A 96 1.96 13.97 -1.61
CA GLU A 96 0.61 14.30 -2.05
C GLU A 96 -0.12 13.14 -2.72
N GLN A 97 0.64 12.20 -3.28
CA GLN A 97 0.06 11.04 -3.96
C GLN A 97 -0.43 9.99 -2.98
N ILE A 98 -0.02 10.08 -1.71
CA ILE A 98 -0.21 9.00 -0.73
C ILE A 98 -1.13 9.42 0.41
N ILE A 99 -1.12 10.71 0.79
CA ILE A 99 -1.94 11.19 1.90
C ILE A 99 -3.41 10.89 1.62
N GLY A 100 -4.09 10.32 2.60
CA GLY A 100 -5.49 9.95 2.49
C GLY A 100 -5.74 8.55 1.95
N LYS A 101 -4.70 7.85 1.53
CA LYS A 101 -4.83 6.49 0.97
C LYS A 101 -4.82 5.45 2.06
N THR A 102 -5.34 4.27 1.71
CA THR A 102 -5.33 3.10 2.59
C THR A 102 -4.27 2.15 2.09
N CYS A 103 -3.38 1.75 2.98
CA CYS A 103 -2.24 0.89 2.65
C CYS A 103 -2.23 -0.32 3.56
N ILE A 104 -1.24 -1.19 3.37
CA ILE A 104 -1.07 -2.39 4.18
C ILE A 104 0.26 -2.28 4.91
N ALA A 105 0.24 -2.56 6.20
CA ALA A 105 1.46 -2.56 7.01
C ALA A 105 1.55 -3.83 7.84
N ILE A 106 2.78 -4.35 7.99
CA ILE A 106 3.06 -5.30 9.06
C ILE A 106 3.38 -4.49 10.29
N THR A 107 2.67 -4.74 11.38
CA THR A 107 2.68 -3.86 12.55
C THR A 107 3.53 -4.37 13.70
N ASN A 108 3.77 -5.67 13.75
CA ASN A 108 4.44 -6.25 14.92
C ASN A 108 5.91 -6.56 14.70
N LEU A 109 6.59 -5.66 14.00
CA LEU A 109 8.05 -5.68 13.94
C LEU A 109 8.59 -4.81 15.08
N PRO A 110 9.77 -5.15 15.62
CA PRO A 110 10.40 -4.26 16.62
C PRO A 110 10.66 -2.89 16.01
N PRO A 111 10.53 -1.82 16.79
CA PRO A 111 10.84 -0.48 16.28
C PRO A 111 12.27 -0.41 15.78
N ARG A 112 12.45 0.26 14.65
CA ARG A 112 13.78 0.44 14.04
C ARG A 112 14.05 1.94 13.92
N LYS A 113 15.18 2.36 14.48
CA LYS A 113 15.56 3.77 14.41
C LYS A 113 16.17 4.08 13.05
N MET A 114 15.58 5.05 12.37
CA MET A 114 16.04 5.50 11.05
C MET A 114 16.11 7.02 11.08
N MET A 115 17.28 7.58 10.84
CA MET A 115 17.51 9.04 10.92
C MET A 115 17.00 9.64 12.24
N GLY A 116 17.18 8.88 13.34
CA GLY A 116 16.78 9.33 14.66
C GLY A 116 15.30 9.17 14.99
N ILE A 117 14.52 8.58 14.08
CA ILE A 117 13.08 8.41 14.24
C ILE A 117 12.76 6.93 14.32
N ASP A 118 11.92 6.54 15.30
CA ASP A 118 11.51 5.14 15.41
C ASP A 118 10.46 4.80 14.37
N SER A 119 10.78 3.84 13.51
CA SER A 119 9.85 3.31 12.53
C SER A 119 9.23 2.04 13.10
N CYS A 120 7.90 2.04 13.24
CA CYS A 120 7.17 1.00 13.96
C CYS A 120 6.35 0.14 12.99
N GLY A 121 7.04 -0.63 12.19
CA GLY A 121 6.42 -1.50 11.20
C GLY A 121 6.96 -1.25 9.81
N MET A 122 6.31 -1.82 8.82
CA MET A 122 6.75 -1.71 7.42
C MET A 122 5.54 -1.70 6.51
N LEU A 123 5.51 -0.73 5.59
CA LEU A 123 4.51 -0.70 4.52
C LEU A 123 4.87 -1.72 3.45
N ILE A 124 3.86 -2.28 2.82
CA ILE A 124 4.03 -3.35 1.83
C ILE A 124 3.98 -2.76 0.43
N SER A 125 4.99 -3.09 -0.36
CA SER A 125 5.11 -2.62 -1.74
C SER A 125 5.41 -3.79 -2.65
N ALA A 126 5.01 -3.67 -3.91
CA ALA A 126 5.35 -4.63 -4.95
C ALA A 126 6.51 -4.07 -5.76
N VAL A 127 7.52 -4.88 -6.01
CA VAL A 127 8.73 -4.46 -6.70
C VAL A 127 9.00 -5.37 -7.88
N HIS A 128 9.35 -4.77 -9.01
CA HIS A 128 9.76 -5.52 -10.20
C HIS A 128 10.77 -4.68 -10.97
N LYS A 129 11.36 -5.27 -12.01
CA LYS A 129 12.28 -4.54 -12.88
C LYS A 129 11.72 -4.49 -14.29
N GLU A 130 11.99 -3.37 -14.95
CA GLU A 130 11.75 -3.23 -16.39
C GLU A 130 13.09 -2.90 -17.00
N GLY A 131 13.69 -3.90 -17.65
CA GLY A 131 15.08 -3.79 -18.08
C GLY A 131 15.97 -3.72 -16.83
N GLU A 132 16.76 -2.65 -16.73
CA GLU A 132 17.62 -2.43 -15.58
C GLU A 132 17.01 -1.54 -14.52
N GLU A 133 15.83 -1.01 -14.78
CA GLU A 133 15.20 -0.03 -13.89
C GLU A 133 14.27 -0.72 -12.91
N GLU A 134 14.45 -0.43 -11.62
CA GLU A 134 13.55 -0.94 -10.59
C GLU A 134 12.28 -0.09 -10.53
N LYS A 135 11.15 -0.76 -10.48
CA LYS A 135 9.83 -0.13 -10.32
C LYS A 135 9.24 -0.59 -9.00
N LEU A 136 8.60 0.32 -8.31
CA LEU A 136 7.97 0.02 -7.01
C LEU A 136 6.57 0.59 -6.99
N HIS A 137 5.64 -0.24 -6.50
CA HIS A 137 4.26 0.17 -6.31
C HIS A 137 3.88 -0.06 -4.85
N LEU A 138 3.58 1.01 -4.14
CA LEU A 138 3.03 0.91 -2.79
C LEU A 138 1.64 0.31 -2.92
N LEU A 139 1.35 -0.72 -2.13
CA LEU A 139 0.02 -1.35 -2.20
C LEU A 139 -1.00 -0.45 -1.54
N MET A 140 -1.85 0.14 -2.36
CA MET A 140 -2.97 0.96 -1.93
C MET A 140 -4.23 0.16 -2.18
N VAL A 141 -5.06 0.06 -1.16
CA VAL A 141 -6.26 -0.77 -1.20
C VAL A 141 -7.49 0.10 -1.11
N ASP A 142 -8.65 -0.52 -1.18
CA ASP A 142 -9.93 0.17 -1.15
C ASP A 142 -10.05 1.02 0.11
N ASP A 143 -10.39 2.30 -0.08
CA ASP A 143 -10.52 3.24 1.04
C ASP A 143 -11.74 2.95 1.91
N HIS A 144 -12.62 2.02 1.51
CA HIS A 144 -13.71 1.55 2.37
C HIS A 144 -13.24 0.56 3.43
N ILE A 145 -12.01 0.06 3.32
CA ILE A 145 -11.44 -0.80 4.35
C ILE A 145 -11.11 0.08 5.55
N PRO A 146 -11.66 -0.22 6.74
CA PRO A 146 -11.38 0.63 7.90
C PRO A 146 -9.95 0.45 8.40
N ALA A 147 -9.43 1.50 9.03
CA ALA A 147 -8.13 1.43 9.68
C ALA A 147 -8.13 0.34 10.74
N GLY A 148 -7.10 -0.47 10.75
CA GLY A 148 -6.95 -1.56 11.71
C GLY A 148 -7.54 -2.88 11.27
N ALA A 149 -8.19 -2.94 10.10
CA ALA A 149 -8.72 -4.21 9.62
C ALA A 149 -7.58 -5.19 9.41
N LYS A 150 -7.73 -6.39 9.96
CA LYS A 150 -6.69 -7.40 9.89
C LYS A 150 -6.73 -8.12 8.55
N LEU A 151 -5.56 -8.36 8.00
CA LEU A 151 -5.42 -9.15 6.78
C LEU A 151 -5.12 -10.59 7.16
N TYR A 152 -5.79 -11.48 6.45
CA TYR A 152 -5.62 -12.93 6.67
C TYR A 152 -4.96 -13.58 5.48
#